data_1046b0b134cc4a9d3065500894de0456
#
_entry.id   1046b0b134cc4a9d3065500894de0456
#
_cell.length_a   1.000
_cell.length_b   1.000
_cell.length_c   1.000
_cell.angle_alpha   90.00
_cell.angle_beta   90.00
_cell.angle_gamma   90.00
#
_symmetry.space_group_name_H-M   'P 1'
#
loop_
_entity.id
_entity.type
_entity.pdbx_description
1 polymer ?
#
loop_
_entity_poly.entity_id
_entity_poly.type
_entity_poly.pdbx_seq_one_letter_code
_entity_poly.pdbx_strand_id
1 'polypeptide(L)'
;MTTVSSLVAIGLLGGLITGISPCVLPVLPVILLSAGAQGVRSDDEEDSGGFASRFHPYLVVTGLVVSFTIFTLLGSTLLSLLHLPQDLIRWIGIVMLALIGLGMMVPKVMEILERPFARFQRFGGSKNPSNGFLLGLVLGAAYVPCAGPVLAAVAVAGATGRIGVDTVALAVSFAVGTAIPLLAFALAGRGITERIRAFRTRQRAIRVTAGVVMLGLAVALVLDAPAALQRRLPDYTASLQARTDSLLHGDSTGACRPGATALGDCGPLPAIDGAVAWINTPGNQPLTQHDRAGKVTLVDFFAYSCINCQRSIPGIEKLHETYAASGLQVIGVHSPEYAFEKEVDNVRGGVESLGITYPVAVDSNLVTWTNFDNHYWPAHYLADAQGNVRQTHIGEGGEAATEKLVRELLTQANPKVILPAPVFSEANDDAGTNSPRTPETYLGLDRASGFVQGTLHKGRHSFSFPSRLQADTFALDGTWKVEPQSIAPAEGKGRLRLSYRGKQVNLVVSGEGDLTWTVNGKTRTTHVSGVPNGMELVRTDEVGSGELELEASPGLQLYSFTFG
;
A
#
# COMPACT_ATOMS: atom_id res chain seq x y z
N MET A 1 -20.10 -17.31 9.27
CA MET A 1 -19.92 -18.37 8.25
C MET A 1 -19.64 -17.82 6.85
N THR A 2 -20.00 -16.59 6.55
CA THR A 2 -19.78 -15.91 5.24
C THR A 2 -18.34 -15.49 4.99
N THR A 3 -17.56 -15.16 6.01
CA THR A 3 -16.15 -14.73 5.91
C THR A 3 -15.19 -15.85 5.49
N VAL A 4 -15.39 -17.08 5.97
CA VAL A 4 -14.51 -18.22 5.63
C VAL A 4 -14.68 -18.64 4.17
N SER A 5 -15.89 -18.56 3.61
CA SER A 5 -16.16 -18.93 2.21
C SER A 5 -15.52 -17.94 1.21
N SER A 6 -15.49 -16.65 1.53
CA SER A 6 -14.83 -15.63 0.69
C SER A 6 -13.31 -15.78 0.73
N LEU A 7 -12.73 -16.04 1.90
CA LEU A 7 -11.29 -16.30 2.05
C LEU A 7 -10.85 -17.55 1.28
N VAL A 8 -11.66 -18.61 1.31
CA VAL A 8 -11.43 -19.84 0.54
C VAL A 8 -11.48 -19.56 -0.97
N ALA A 9 -12.44 -18.76 -1.45
CA ALA A 9 -12.55 -18.39 -2.86
C ALA A 9 -11.36 -17.54 -3.33
N ILE A 10 -10.95 -16.55 -2.54
CA ILE A 10 -9.78 -15.68 -2.82
C ILE A 10 -8.50 -16.52 -2.83
N GLY A 11 -8.32 -17.41 -1.83
CA GLY A 11 -7.17 -18.30 -1.77
C GLY A 11 -7.09 -19.22 -2.99
N LEU A 12 -8.21 -19.78 -3.40
CA LEU A 12 -8.29 -20.70 -4.53
C LEU A 12 -8.02 -20.00 -5.87
N LEU A 13 -8.58 -18.82 -6.10
CA LEU A 13 -8.33 -18.01 -7.30
C LEU A 13 -6.90 -17.50 -7.35
N GLY A 14 -6.38 -16.99 -6.24
CA GLY A 14 -4.98 -16.55 -6.12
C GLY A 14 -4.01 -17.70 -6.37
N GLY A 15 -4.29 -18.88 -5.82
CA GLY A 15 -3.53 -20.10 -6.07
C GLY A 15 -3.57 -20.53 -7.53
N LEU A 16 -4.71 -20.48 -8.18
CA LEU A 16 -4.88 -20.83 -9.60
C LEU A 16 -4.05 -19.91 -10.51
N ILE A 17 -4.09 -18.61 -10.27
CA ILE A 17 -3.30 -17.59 -11.00
C ILE A 17 -1.81 -17.83 -10.77
N THR A 18 -1.38 -18.08 -9.54
CA THR A 18 0.01 -18.34 -9.20
C THR A 18 0.51 -19.66 -9.79
N GLY A 19 -0.36 -20.67 -9.91
CA GLY A 19 -0.05 -21.96 -10.54
C GLY A 19 0.26 -21.88 -12.04
N ILE A 20 -0.13 -20.80 -12.72
CA ILE A 20 0.17 -20.52 -14.13
C ILE A 20 1.37 -19.56 -14.26
N SER A 21 1.92 -19.07 -13.16
CA SER A 21 3.02 -18.09 -13.18
C SER A 21 4.31 -18.65 -13.80
N PRO A 22 5.16 -17.79 -14.40
CA PRO A 22 6.40 -18.22 -15.04
C PRO A 22 7.40 -18.89 -14.10
N CYS A 23 7.22 -18.76 -12.78
CA CYS A 23 8.02 -19.44 -11.77
C CYS A 23 7.79 -20.97 -11.71
N VAL A 24 6.63 -21.43 -12.18
CA VAL A 24 6.27 -22.86 -12.22
C VAL A 24 6.85 -23.57 -13.44
N LEU A 25 7.08 -22.84 -14.53
CA LEU A 25 7.62 -23.36 -15.80
C LEU A 25 8.93 -24.16 -15.67
N PRO A 26 9.91 -23.79 -14.81
CA PRO A 26 11.13 -24.59 -14.63
C PRO A 26 10.92 -25.92 -13.92
N VAL A 27 9.88 -26.03 -13.11
CA VAL A 27 9.58 -27.22 -12.30
C VAL A 27 8.82 -28.25 -13.10
N LEU A 28 8.08 -27.84 -14.15
CA LEU A 28 7.34 -28.73 -15.06
C LEU A 28 8.20 -29.86 -15.67
N PRO A 29 9.42 -29.62 -16.20
CA PRO A 29 10.25 -30.69 -16.73
C PRO A 29 10.66 -31.72 -15.68
N VAL A 30 10.89 -31.30 -14.43
CA VAL A 30 11.27 -32.20 -13.32
C VAL A 30 10.09 -33.08 -12.92
N ILE A 31 8.89 -32.51 -12.86
CA ILE A 31 7.65 -33.27 -12.57
C ILE A 31 7.35 -34.24 -13.72
N LEU A 32 7.51 -33.83 -14.98
CA LEU A 32 7.29 -34.68 -16.15
C LEU A 32 8.33 -35.80 -16.24
N LEU A 33 9.61 -35.54 -15.92
CA LEU A 33 10.65 -36.56 -15.89
C LEU A 33 10.45 -37.55 -14.73
N SER A 34 10.01 -37.10 -13.55
CA SER A 34 9.71 -37.99 -12.44
C SER A 34 8.46 -38.85 -12.68
N ALA A 35 7.49 -38.31 -13.41
CA ALA A 35 6.29 -39.06 -13.83
C ALA A 35 6.56 -39.99 -15.03
N GLY A 36 7.49 -39.63 -15.93
CA GLY A 36 7.80 -40.39 -17.16
C GLY A 36 8.92 -41.44 -17.01
N ALA A 37 9.84 -41.25 -16.03
CA ALA A 37 10.97 -42.18 -15.83
C ALA A 37 10.54 -43.57 -15.29
N GLN A 38 9.34 -43.70 -14.80
CA GLN A 38 8.76 -45.01 -14.37
C GLN A 38 8.03 -45.74 -15.47
N GLY A 39 7.77 -45.10 -16.63
CA GLY A 39 7.09 -45.74 -17.78
C GLY A 39 8.04 -46.43 -18.77
N VAL A 40 9.37 -46.38 -18.60
CA VAL A 40 10.35 -46.93 -19.56
C VAL A 40 11.15 -48.12 -18.98
N ARG A 41 10.86 -48.52 -17.76
CA ARG A 41 11.49 -49.69 -17.12
C ARG A 41 10.44 -50.68 -16.65
N SER A 42 9.83 -51.40 -17.54
CA SER A 42 9.21 -52.70 -17.24
C SER A 42 8.58 -53.30 -18.47
N ASP A 43 9.42 -53.87 -19.37
CA ASP A 43 8.96 -54.92 -20.29
C ASP A 43 9.32 -56.34 -19.79
N ASP A 44 9.87 -56.48 -18.58
CA ASP A 44 10.12 -57.80 -17.99
C ASP A 44 9.95 -57.71 -16.46
N GLU A 45 8.74 -57.80 -15.95
CA GLU A 45 8.35 -58.44 -14.68
C GLU A 45 6.84 -58.20 -14.46
N GLU A 46 6.05 -59.22 -14.78
CA GLU A 46 4.70 -59.40 -14.26
C GLU A 46 4.78 -59.62 -12.75
N ASP A 47 3.91 -58.88 -12.09
CA ASP A 47 3.39 -59.10 -10.73
C ASP A 47 3.86 -58.15 -9.64
N SER A 48 2.85 -57.55 -9.03
CA SER A 48 2.84 -56.73 -7.79
C SER A 48 3.08 -55.20 -7.93
N GLY A 49 2.01 -54.41 -8.15
CA GLY A 49 2.08 -53.00 -7.83
C GLY A 49 1.18 -52.00 -8.54
N GLY A 50 0.05 -52.40 -9.08
CA GLY A 50 -0.87 -51.55 -9.86
C GLY A 50 -1.49 -50.35 -9.09
N PHE A 51 -1.44 -50.33 -7.78
CA PHE A 51 -2.03 -49.28 -6.93
C PHE A 51 -1.06 -48.11 -6.64
N ALA A 52 0.21 -48.40 -6.40
CA ALA A 52 1.22 -47.37 -6.00
C ALA A 52 1.58 -46.39 -7.15
N SER A 53 1.57 -46.87 -8.40
CA SER A 53 1.90 -46.02 -9.58
C SER A 53 0.82 -44.98 -9.91
N ARG A 54 -0.43 -45.23 -9.56
CA ARG A 54 -1.56 -44.34 -9.83
C ARG A 54 -1.65 -43.18 -8.82
N PHE A 55 -1.14 -43.37 -7.61
CA PHE A 55 -1.18 -42.38 -6.51
C PHE A 55 0.06 -41.52 -6.40
N HIS A 56 1.13 -41.77 -7.15
CA HIS A 56 2.39 -41.04 -7.10
C HIS A 56 2.24 -39.52 -7.37
N PRO A 57 1.46 -39.05 -8.36
CA PRO A 57 1.24 -37.59 -8.55
C PRO A 57 0.51 -36.94 -7.37
N TYR A 58 -0.42 -37.67 -6.76
CA TYR A 58 -1.14 -37.15 -5.59
C TYR A 58 -0.26 -37.04 -4.35
N LEU A 59 0.71 -37.96 -4.16
CA LEU A 59 1.68 -37.90 -3.08
C LEU A 59 2.64 -36.70 -3.24
N VAL A 60 3.08 -36.38 -4.47
CA VAL A 60 3.91 -35.21 -4.76
C VAL A 60 3.16 -33.92 -4.47
N VAL A 61 1.90 -33.83 -4.91
CA VAL A 61 1.04 -32.65 -4.66
C VAL A 61 0.76 -32.49 -3.17
N THR A 62 0.44 -33.58 -2.47
CA THR A 62 0.23 -33.56 -1.01
C THR A 62 1.50 -33.12 -0.27
N GLY A 63 2.67 -33.62 -0.66
CA GLY A 63 3.96 -33.19 -0.12
C GLY A 63 4.23 -31.69 -0.32
N LEU A 64 3.90 -31.18 -1.50
CA LEU A 64 4.03 -29.76 -1.85
C LEU A 64 3.11 -28.89 -0.99
N VAL A 65 1.83 -29.28 -0.84
CA VAL A 65 0.84 -28.55 -0.02
C VAL A 65 1.27 -28.51 1.44
N VAL A 66 1.68 -29.64 1.99
CA VAL A 66 2.12 -29.76 3.39
C VAL A 66 3.38 -28.93 3.61
N SER A 67 4.38 -29.04 2.74
CA SER A 67 5.62 -28.26 2.81
C SER A 67 5.33 -26.76 2.74
N PHE A 68 4.52 -26.32 1.79
CA PHE A 68 4.17 -24.92 1.64
C PHE A 68 3.46 -24.37 2.89
N THR A 69 2.48 -25.12 3.42
CA THR A 69 1.74 -24.72 4.62
C THR A 69 2.66 -24.61 5.84
N ILE A 70 3.56 -25.59 6.04
CA ILE A 70 4.54 -25.58 7.15
C ILE A 70 5.49 -24.39 7.01
N PHE A 71 6.08 -24.17 5.82
CA PHE A 71 7.00 -23.06 5.60
C PHE A 71 6.33 -21.70 5.75
N THR A 72 5.07 -21.57 5.32
CA THR A 72 4.30 -20.33 5.48
C THR A 72 4.02 -20.03 6.94
N LEU A 73 3.55 -21.01 7.71
CA LEU A 73 3.24 -20.85 9.12
C LEU A 73 4.51 -20.66 9.96
N LEU A 74 5.57 -21.43 9.69
CA LEU A 74 6.85 -21.30 10.40
C LEU A 74 7.56 -19.99 10.04
N GLY A 75 7.52 -19.60 8.77
CA GLY A 75 8.09 -18.36 8.26
C GLY A 75 7.43 -17.14 8.87
N SER A 76 6.09 -17.11 8.93
CA SER A 76 5.35 -16.00 9.52
C SER A 76 5.61 -15.85 11.02
N THR A 77 5.67 -16.97 11.77
CA THR A 77 5.98 -16.95 13.20
C THR A 77 7.44 -16.56 13.47
N LEU A 78 8.38 -17.02 12.66
CA LEU A 78 9.80 -16.68 12.80
C LEU A 78 10.06 -15.21 12.49
N LEU A 79 9.39 -14.66 11.46
CA LEU A 79 9.46 -13.25 11.07
C LEU A 79 8.88 -12.33 12.14
N SER A 80 7.75 -12.71 12.75
CA SER A 80 7.15 -11.95 13.85
C SER A 80 8.02 -11.94 15.11
N LEU A 81 8.79 -13.02 15.35
CA LEU A 81 9.68 -13.15 16.51
C LEU A 81 10.99 -12.35 16.35
N LEU A 82 11.51 -12.24 15.11
CA LEU A 82 12.79 -11.58 14.83
C LEU A 82 12.70 -10.06 14.67
N HIS A 83 11.51 -9.45 14.59
CA HIS A 83 11.31 -8.00 14.39
C HIS A 83 12.24 -7.40 13.31
N LEU A 84 12.46 -8.14 12.22
CA LEU A 84 13.34 -7.71 11.13
C LEU A 84 12.71 -6.52 10.36
N PRO A 85 13.49 -5.48 10.02
CA PRO A 85 13.00 -4.38 9.19
C PRO A 85 12.45 -4.91 7.86
N GLN A 86 11.28 -4.42 7.46
CA GLN A 86 10.61 -4.86 6.22
C GLN A 86 11.49 -4.67 4.97
N ASP A 87 12.34 -3.64 4.97
CA ASP A 87 13.30 -3.40 3.90
C ASP A 87 14.30 -4.55 3.68
N LEU A 88 14.74 -5.20 4.75
CA LEU A 88 15.67 -6.32 4.64
C LEU A 88 15.02 -7.53 3.95
N ILE A 89 13.75 -7.80 4.27
CA ILE A 89 12.98 -8.90 3.66
C ILE A 89 12.75 -8.63 2.17
N ARG A 90 12.42 -7.38 1.84
CA ARG A 90 12.27 -6.93 0.45
C ARG A 90 13.54 -7.14 -0.36
N TRP A 91 14.71 -6.70 0.16
CA TRP A 91 16.00 -6.86 -0.50
C TRP A 91 16.41 -8.33 -0.65
N ILE A 92 16.17 -9.17 0.36
CA ILE A 92 16.40 -10.61 0.28
C ILE A 92 15.55 -11.23 -0.82
N GLY A 93 14.27 -10.87 -0.92
CA GLY A 93 13.37 -11.34 -1.98
C GLY A 93 13.85 -10.95 -3.38
N ILE A 94 14.26 -9.69 -3.57
CA ILE A 94 14.78 -9.17 -4.86
C ILE A 94 16.07 -9.89 -5.27
N VAL A 95 17.02 -10.05 -4.34
CA VAL A 95 18.29 -10.75 -4.58
C VAL A 95 18.03 -12.21 -4.96
N MET A 96 17.12 -12.89 -4.26
CA MET A 96 16.77 -14.28 -4.54
C MET A 96 16.11 -14.44 -5.91
N LEU A 97 15.20 -13.52 -6.26
CA LEU A 97 14.56 -13.48 -7.58
C LEU A 97 15.58 -13.25 -8.71
N ALA A 98 16.52 -12.33 -8.51
CA ALA A 98 17.61 -12.05 -9.46
C ALA A 98 18.55 -13.25 -9.63
N LEU A 99 18.91 -13.94 -8.54
CA LEU A 99 19.76 -15.14 -8.57
C LEU A 99 19.08 -16.30 -9.32
N ILE A 100 17.79 -16.52 -9.10
CA ILE A 100 17.03 -17.55 -9.82
C ILE A 100 16.92 -17.19 -11.30
N GLY A 101 16.60 -15.93 -11.64
CA GLY A 101 16.54 -15.44 -13.02
C GLY A 101 17.89 -15.62 -13.77
N LEU A 102 18.99 -15.28 -13.10
CA LEU A 102 20.34 -15.44 -13.64
C LEU A 102 20.72 -16.93 -13.80
N GLY A 103 20.37 -17.78 -12.82
CA GLY A 103 20.58 -19.23 -12.86
C GLY A 103 19.85 -19.90 -14.03
N MET A 104 18.66 -19.39 -14.38
CA MET A 104 17.91 -19.87 -15.56
C MET A 104 18.58 -19.50 -16.90
N MET A 105 19.26 -18.34 -16.97
CA MET A 105 19.95 -17.89 -18.16
C MET A 105 21.31 -18.56 -18.33
N VAL A 106 22.03 -18.77 -17.23
CA VAL A 106 23.42 -19.29 -17.25
C VAL A 106 23.48 -20.63 -16.49
N PRO A 107 23.56 -21.78 -17.21
CA PRO A 107 23.56 -23.11 -16.60
C PRO A 107 24.65 -23.33 -15.53
N LYS A 108 25.81 -22.67 -15.68
CA LYS A 108 26.93 -22.75 -14.73
C LYS A 108 26.60 -22.14 -13.35
N VAL A 109 25.75 -21.12 -13.33
CA VAL A 109 25.30 -20.49 -12.05
C VAL A 109 24.38 -21.44 -11.31
N MET A 110 23.49 -22.13 -12.03
CA MET A 110 22.61 -23.15 -11.45
C MET A 110 23.41 -24.31 -10.83
N GLU A 111 24.45 -24.77 -11.51
CA GLU A 111 25.35 -25.83 -11.02
C GLU A 111 26.10 -25.43 -9.73
N ILE A 112 26.50 -24.16 -9.60
CA ILE A 112 27.15 -23.63 -8.40
C ILE A 112 26.13 -23.51 -7.24
N LEU A 113 24.91 -23.10 -7.55
CA LEU A 113 23.84 -22.95 -6.56
C LEU A 113 23.32 -24.31 -6.04
N GLU A 114 23.37 -25.34 -6.88
CA GLU A 114 22.95 -26.70 -6.52
C GLU A 114 24.01 -27.47 -5.72
N ARG A 115 25.29 -27.10 -5.79
CA ARG A 115 26.38 -27.77 -5.07
C ARG A 115 26.19 -27.89 -3.56
N PRO A 116 25.78 -26.85 -2.80
CA PRO A 116 25.52 -27.00 -1.38
C PRO A 116 24.34 -27.93 -1.09
N PHE A 117 23.28 -27.88 -1.92
CA PHE A 117 22.09 -28.74 -1.78
C PHE A 117 22.37 -30.21 -2.11
N ALA A 118 23.22 -30.46 -3.11
CA ALA A 118 23.67 -31.82 -3.47
C ALA A 118 24.48 -32.48 -2.31
N ARG A 119 25.19 -31.69 -1.48
CA ARG A 119 25.85 -32.19 -0.27
C ARG A 119 24.85 -32.61 0.81
N PHE A 120 23.74 -31.86 0.92
CA PHE A 120 22.67 -32.15 1.91
C PHE A 120 21.88 -33.41 1.52
N GLN A 121 21.65 -33.66 0.23
CA GLN A 121 21.04 -34.89 -0.29
C GLN A 121 21.86 -36.16 -0.02
N ARG A 122 23.18 -36.05 0.11
CA ARG A 122 24.05 -37.18 0.49
C ARG A 122 23.95 -37.57 1.97
N PHE A 123 23.47 -36.69 2.83
CA PHE A 123 23.28 -36.97 4.26
C PHE A 123 21.96 -37.68 4.58
N GLY A 124 20.96 -37.64 3.71
CA GLY A 124 19.69 -38.37 3.82
C GLY A 124 19.78 -39.72 3.11
N GLY A 125 20.65 -40.60 3.57
CA GLY A 125 20.93 -41.93 2.98
C GLY A 125 19.72 -42.87 2.95
N SER A 126 18.75 -42.64 2.05
CA SER A 126 17.73 -43.60 1.70
C SER A 126 17.89 -44.00 0.22
N LYS A 127 18.23 -45.28 0.00
CA LYS A 127 18.47 -45.89 -1.32
C LYS A 127 17.21 -46.13 -2.13
N ASN A 128 16.05 -45.59 -1.72
CA ASN A 128 14.76 -45.76 -2.45
C ASN A 128 14.28 -44.43 -3.03
N PRO A 129 14.35 -44.21 -4.35
CA PRO A 129 13.83 -42.99 -4.99
C PRO A 129 12.28 -42.97 -5.12
N SER A 130 11.57 -43.79 -4.39
CA SER A 130 10.13 -44.00 -4.56
C SER A 130 9.23 -43.09 -3.72
N ASN A 131 9.79 -42.17 -2.88
CA ASN A 131 8.95 -41.32 -2.05
C ASN A 131 8.61 -40.01 -2.76
N GLY A 132 7.54 -40.01 -3.58
CA GLY A 132 6.98 -38.82 -4.21
C GLY A 132 6.66 -37.69 -3.21
N PHE A 133 6.33 -38.04 -1.98
CA PHE A 133 6.11 -37.10 -0.89
C PHE A 133 7.37 -36.28 -0.54
N LEU A 134 8.56 -36.90 -0.46
CA LEU A 134 9.82 -36.20 -0.18
C LEU A 134 10.19 -35.25 -1.32
N LEU A 135 9.94 -35.65 -2.56
CA LEU A 135 10.12 -34.80 -3.74
C LEU A 135 9.20 -33.58 -3.68
N GLY A 136 7.93 -33.75 -3.31
CA GLY A 136 6.97 -32.68 -3.10
C GLY A 136 7.41 -31.70 -2.00
N LEU A 137 7.99 -32.23 -0.93
CA LEU A 137 8.47 -31.42 0.20
C LEU A 137 9.66 -30.51 -0.20
N VAL A 138 10.60 -31.01 -0.98
CA VAL A 138 11.75 -30.23 -1.51
C VAL A 138 11.29 -29.19 -2.53
N LEU A 139 10.34 -29.56 -3.38
CA LEU A 139 9.76 -28.63 -4.37
C LEU A 139 8.98 -27.51 -3.68
N GLY A 140 8.27 -27.78 -2.59
CA GLY A 140 7.56 -26.76 -1.80
C GLY A 140 8.48 -25.71 -1.21
N ALA A 141 9.65 -26.11 -0.72
CA ALA A 141 10.67 -25.19 -0.21
C ALA A 141 11.23 -24.25 -1.31
N ALA A 142 11.40 -24.76 -2.53
CA ALA A 142 11.84 -23.96 -3.67
C ALA A 142 10.77 -22.94 -4.16
N TYR A 143 9.51 -23.14 -3.77
CA TYR A 143 8.37 -22.29 -4.15
C TYR A 143 8.18 -21.05 -3.26
N VAL A 144 8.78 -21.03 -2.08
CA VAL A 144 8.62 -19.95 -1.08
C VAL A 144 8.90 -18.55 -1.65
N PRO A 145 9.99 -18.30 -2.42
CA PRO A 145 10.27 -16.96 -2.94
C PRO A 145 9.24 -16.47 -3.98
N CYS A 146 8.58 -17.38 -4.68
CA CYS A 146 7.58 -17.02 -5.69
C CYS A 146 6.20 -16.71 -5.09
N ALA A 147 5.95 -17.16 -3.88
CA ALA A 147 4.73 -16.90 -3.12
C ALA A 147 4.81 -15.59 -2.30
N GLY A 148 5.88 -14.81 -2.47
CA GLY A 148 6.16 -13.58 -1.71
C GLY A 148 4.96 -12.64 -1.52
N PRO A 149 4.20 -12.26 -2.55
CA PRO A 149 3.02 -11.40 -2.41
C PRO A 149 1.92 -12.02 -1.53
N VAL A 150 1.73 -13.34 -1.62
CA VAL A 150 0.75 -14.08 -0.81
C VAL A 150 1.25 -14.30 0.61
N LEU A 151 2.56 -14.54 0.77
CA LEU A 151 3.20 -14.60 2.08
C LEU A 151 3.11 -13.26 2.82
N ALA A 152 3.24 -12.14 2.11
CA ALA A 152 3.03 -10.80 2.67
C ALA A 152 1.58 -10.62 3.14
N ALA A 153 0.58 -11.02 2.34
CA ALA A 153 -0.83 -10.96 2.72
C ALA A 153 -1.15 -11.87 3.92
N VAL A 154 -0.58 -13.09 3.97
CA VAL A 154 -0.73 -14.03 5.09
C VAL A 154 0.02 -13.53 6.33
N ALA A 155 1.19 -12.89 6.17
CA ALA A 155 1.96 -12.31 7.27
C ALA A 155 1.21 -11.12 7.89
N VAL A 156 0.59 -10.27 7.08
CA VAL A 156 -0.28 -9.18 7.55
C VAL A 156 -1.49 -9.74 8.30
N ALA A 157 -2.15 -10.77 7.76
CA ALA A 157 -3.25 -11.45 8.44
C ALA A 157 -2.81 -12.16 9.74
N GLY A 158 -1.56 -12.67 9.80
CA GLY A 158 -0.96 -13.30 10.99
C GLY A 158 -0.47 -12.31 12.05
N ALA A 159 -0.03 -11.12 11.65
CA ALA A 159 0.44 -10.06 12.55
C ALA A 159 -0.69 -9.46 13.41
N THR A 160 -1.95 -9.65 13.02
CA THR A 160 -3.14 -9.28 13.82
C THR A 160 -3.34 -10.16 15.07
N GLY A 161 -2.36 -11.02 15.43
CA GLY A 161 -2.29 -11.73 16.71
C GLY A 161 -3.25 -12.90 16.89
N ARG A 162 -3.97 -13.30 15.84
CA ARG A 162 -4.83 -14.48 15.84
C ARG A 162 -4.45 -15.40 14.69
N ILE A 163 -3.59 -16.39 14.95
CA ILE A 163 -3.52 -17.57 14.09
C ILE A 163 -4.87 -18.30 14.28
N GLY A 164 -5.88 -17.83 13.54
CA GLY A 164 -7.23 -18.38 13.56
C GLY A 164 -7.43 -19.43 12.47
N VAL A 165 -8.56 -20.07 12.52
CA VAL A 165 -9.05 -21.01 11.49
C VAL A 165 -9.04 -20.35 10.10
N ASP A 166 -9.21 -19.03 10.03
CA ASP A 166 -9.26 -18.22 8.81
C ASP A 166 -7.90 -18.18 8.06
N THR A 167 -6.78 -18.02 8.79
CA THR A 167 -5.44 -18.03 8.19
C THR A 167 -5.07 -19.40 7.65
N VAL A 168 -5.44 -20.46 8.37
CA VAL A 168 -5.23 -21.83 7.93
C VAL A 168 -6.10 -22.15 6.71
N ALA A 169 -7.37 -21.71 6.70
CA ALA A 169 -8.29 -21.90 5.58
C ALA A 169 -7.77 -21.18 4.31
N LEU A 170 -7.26 -19.97 4.43
CA LEU A 170 -6.65 -19.21 3.32
C LEU A 170 -5.41 -19.93 2.78
N ALA A 171 -4.49 -20.37 3.65
CA ALA A 171 -3.27 -21.05 3.24
C ALA A 171 -3.55 -22.40 2.55
N VAL A 172 -4.49 -23.16 3.08
CA VAL A 172 -4.90 -24.47 2.50
C VAL A 172 -5.62 -24.27 1.17
N SER A 173 -6.56 -23.31 1.06
CA SER A 173 -7.28 -23.04 -0.18
C SER A 173 -6.36 -22.53 -1.29
N PHE A 174 -5.36 -21.69 -0.95
CA PHE A 174 -4.33 -21.26 -1.88
C PHE A 174 -3.47 -22.43 -2.36
N ALA A 175 -3.03 -23.30 -1.46
CA ALA A 175 -2.23 -24.46 -1.80
C ALA A 175 -3.01 -25.45 -2.68
N VAL A 176 -4.31 -25.63 -2.44
CA VAL A 176 -5.21 -26.42 -3.31
C VAL A 176 -5.38 -25.74 -4.66
N GLY A 177 -5.54 -24.41 -4.70
CA GLY A 177 -5.64 -23.63 -5.93
C GLY A 177 -4.41 -23.78 -6.83
N THR A 178 -3.19 -23.77 -6.26
CA THR A 178 -1.95 -24.00 -7.01
C THR A 178 -1.78 -25.46 -7.44
N ALA A 179 -2.33 -26.39 -6.68
CA ALA A 179 -2.26 -27.83 -7.00
C ALA A 179 -3.10 -28.22 -8.23
N ILE A 180 -4.22 -27.53 -8.50
CA ILE A 180 -5.13 -27.83 -9.61
C ILE A 180 -4.42 -27.74 -10.98
N PRO A 181 -3.79 -26.61 -11.39
CA PRO A 181 -3.10 -26.55 -12.67
C PRO A 181 -1.90 -27.50 -12.74
N LEU A 182 -1.16 -27.68 -11.63
CA LEU A 182 -0.05 -28.64 -11.59
C LEU A 182 -0.51 -30.08 -11.81
N LEU A 183 -1.63 -30.47 -11.20
CA LEU A 183 -2.22 -31.80 -11.39
C LEU A 183 -2.76 -31.94 -12.82
N ALA A 184 -3.40 -30.91 -13.36
CA ALA A 184 -3.89 -30.93 -14.75
C ALA A 184 -2.72 -31.11 -15.74
N PHE A 185 -1.59 -30.41 -15.54
CA PHE A 185 -0.37 -30.59 -16.36
C PHE A 185 0.26 -31.99 -16.17
N ALA A 186 0.27 -32.51 -14.94
CA ALA A 186 0.81 -33.83 -14.65
C ALA A 186 -0.03 -34.97 -15.30
N LEU A 187 -1.36 -34.81 -15.33
CA LEU A 187 -2.28 -35.76 -15.96
C LEU A 187 -2.29 -35.61 -17.49
N ALA A 188 -2.28 -34.38 -18.01
CA ALA A 188 -2.20 -34.09 -19.44
C ALA A 188 -0.87 -34.56 -20.06
N GLY A 189 0.21 -34.61 -19.27
CA GLY A 189 1.55 -35.02 -19.71
C GLY A 189 1.62 -36.44 -20.27
N ARG A 190 0.68 -37.34 -19.92
CA ARG A 190 0.61 -38.70 -20.48
C ARG A 190 0.15 -38.74 -21.94
N GLY A 191 -0.64 -37.73 -22.41
CA GLY A 191 -1.12 -37.67 -23.80
C GLY A 191 -0.33 -36.75 -24.73
N ILE A 192 0.54 -35.90 -24.15
CA ILE A 192 1.28 -34.84 -24.87
C ILE A 192 2.71 -35.29 -25.20
N THR A 193 3.19 -36.40 -24.62
CA THR A 193 4.58 -36.88 -24.79
C THR A 193 4.96 -37.14 -26.27
N GLU A 194 4.00 -37.47 -27.13
CA GLU A 194 4.25 -37.67 -28.57
C GLU A 194 4.33 -36.37 -29.39
N ARG A 195 3.74 -35.26 -28.93
CA ARG A 195 3.84 -33.95 -29.59
C ARG A 195 5.00 -33.08 -29.09
N ILE A 196 5.75 -33.51 -28.10
CA ILE A 196 6.81 -32.76 -27.40
C ILE A 196 8.13 -32.65 -28.18
N ARG A 197 8.26 -33.26 -29.37
CA ARG A 197 9.51 -33.06 -30.18
C ARG A 197 9.76 -31.59 -30.53
N ALA A 198 8.69 -30.79 -30.72
CA ALA A 198 8.78 -29.35 -30.95
C ALA A 198 9.10 -28.54 -29.65
N PHE A 199 8.77 -29.07 -28.49
CA PHE A 199 9.04 -28.45 -27.20
C PHE A 199 10.53 -28.60 -26.79
N ARG A 200 11.12 -29.74 -27.08
CA ARG A 200 12.54 -30.02 -26.81
C ARG A 200 13.49 -29.10 -27.57
N THR A 201 13.15 -28.68 -28.78
CA THR A 201 13.98 -27.77 -29.61
C THR A 201 13.91 -26.32 -29.15
N ARG A 202 12.85 -25.91 -28.42
CA ARG A 202 12.65 -24.54 -27.91
C ARG A 202 12.87 -24.40 -26.39
N GLN A 203 13.23 -25.45 -25.70
CA GLN A 203 13.39 -25.46 -24.24
C GLN A 203 14.42 -24.40 -23.75
N ARG A 204 15.50 -24.20 -24.49
CA ARG A 204 16.51 -23.18 -24.18
C ARG A 204 15.95 -21.77 -24.33
N ALA A 205 15.16 -21.50 -25.37
CA ALA A 205 14.54 -20.21 -25.58
C ALA A 205 13.51 -19.90 -24.47
N ILE A 206 12.69 -20.86 -24.09
CA ILE A 206 11.70 -20.72 -23.02
C ILE A 206 12.38 -20.43 -21.66
N ARG A 207 13.48 -21.13 -21.35
CA ARG A 207 14.26 -20.89 -20.14
C ARG A 207 14.86 -19.47 -20.11
N VAL A 208 15.45 -19.05 -21.22
CA VAL A 208 16.06 -17.72 -21.33
C VAL A 208 15.00 -16.62 -21.24
N THR A 209 13.88 -16.77 -21.95
CA THR A 209 12.78 -15.77 -21.87
C THR A 209 12.20 -15.68 -20.46
N ALA A 210 11.98 -16.79 -19.77
CA ALA A 210 11.52 -16.78 -18.38
C ALA A 210 12.55 -16.12 -17.44
N GLY A 211 13.85 -16.37 -17.62
CA GLY A 211 14.93 -15.72 -16.88
C GLY A 211 14.99 -14.21 -17.12
N VAL A 212 14.81 -13.76 -18.37
CA VAL A 212 14.75 -12.33 -18.71
C VAL A 212 13.55 -11.65 -18.08
N VAL A 213 12.37 -12.29 -18.10
CA VAL A 213 11.16 -11.77 -17.45
C VAL A 213 11.36 -11.64 -15.94
N MET A 214 11.98 -12.63 -15.30
CA MET A 214 12.28 -12.56 -13.85
C MET A 214 13.27 -11.46 -13.50
N LEU A 215 14.33 -11.29 -14.29
CA LEU A 215 15.28 -10.19 -14.10
C LEU A 215 14.62 -8.83 -14.35
N GLY A 216 13.78 -8.72 -15.37
CA GLY A 216 12.98 -7.52 -15.63
C GLY A 216 12.06 -7.18 -14.46
N LEU A 217 11.41 -8.18 -13.86
CA LEU A 217 10.58 -8.00 -12.67
C LEU A 217 11.42 -7.59 -11.44
N ALA A 218 12.60 -8.20 -11.25
CA ALA A 218 13.51 -7.81 -10.16
C ALA A 218 13.96 -6.34 -10.30
N VAL A 219 14.33 -5.92 -11.50
CA VAL A 219 14.69 -4.52 -11.82
C VAL A 219 13.49 -3.59 -11.61
N ALA A 220 12.28 -4.00 -12.03
CA ALA A 220 11.07 -3.24 -11.82
C ALA A 220 10.76 -3.04 -10.33
N LEU A 221 11.00 -4.07 -9.48
CA LEU A 221 10.84 -3.97 -8.03
C LEU A 221 11.90 -3.07 -7.37
N VAL A 222 13.13 -3.06 -7.88
CA VAL A 222 14.19 -2.13 -7.41
C VAL A 222 13.84 -0.69 -7.75
N LEU A 223 13.24 -0.45 -8.92
CA LEU A 223 12.86 0.88 -9.40
C LEU A 223 11.49 1.34 -8.88
N ASP A 224 10.84 0.58 -7.99
CA ASP A 224 9.46 0.83 -7.53
C ASP A 224 8.44 1.02 -8.68
N ALA A 225 8.72 0.41 -9.82
CA ALA A 225 7.89 0.52 -11.02
C ALA A 225 6.42 0.08 -10.81
N PRO A 226 6.10 -0.96 -9.98
CA PRO A 226 4.72 -1.30 -9.67
C PRO A 226 3.97 -0.16 -8.98
N ALA A 227 4.58 0.52 -8.02
CA ALA A 227 3.99 1.66 -7.33
C ALA A 227 3.83 2.88 -8.25
N ALA A 228 4.78 3.08 -9.18
CA ALA A 228 4.68 4.12 -10.20
C ALA A 228 3.61 3.82 -11.26
N LEU A 229 3.42 2.53 -11.60
CA LEU A 229 2.39 2.09 -12.55
C LEU A 229 0.99 2.16 -11.94
N GLN A 230 0.86 1.77 -10.66
CA GLN A 230 -0.39 1.83 -9.91
C GLN A 230 -0.91 3.28 -9.78
N ARG A 231 0.01 4.25 -9.65
CA ARG A 231 -0.30 5.69 -9.64
C ARG A 231 -0.73 6.25 -11.00
N ARG A 232 -0.42 5.57 -12.11
CA ARG A 232 -0.77 6.00 -13.49
C ARG A 232 -2.01 5.32 -14.06
N LEU A 233 -2.46 4.22 -13.47
CA LEU A 233 -3.68 3.54 -13.89
C LEU A 233 -4.86 4.20 -13.18
N PRO A 234 -5.86 4.73 -13.91
CA PRO A 234 -7.11 5.16 -13.28
C PRO A 234 -7.73 3.97 -12.55
N ASP A 235 -8.40 4.23 -11.44
CA ASP A 235 -9.00 3.28 -10.49
C ASP A 235 -10.08 2.35 -11.12
N TYR A 236 -9.73 1.57 -12.14
CA TYR A 236 -10.62 0.51 -12.64
C TYR A 236 -10.86 -0.58 -11.59
N THR A 237 -9.92 -0.74 -10.66
CA THR A 237 -10.02 -1.72 -9.58
C THR A 237 -10.98 -1.26 -8.50
N ALA A 238 -11.08 0.03 -8.20
CA ALA A 238 -12.01 0.56 -7.19
C ALA A 238 -13.47 0.29 -7.59
N SER A 239 -13.83 0.42 -8.87
CA SER A 239 -15.19 0.12 -9.34
C SER A 239 -15.50 -1.39 -9.37
N LEU A 240 -14.49 -2.23 -9.62
CA LEU A 240 -14.60 -3.69 -9.53
C LEU A 240 -14.63 -4.15 -8.06
N GLN A 241 -13.80 -3.57 -7.21
CA GLN A 241 -13.76 -3.82 -5.77
C GLN A 241 -15.09 -3.41 -5.11
N ALA A 242 -15.60 -2.22 -5.40
CA ALA A 242 -16.91 -1.78 -4.93
C ALA A 242 -18.07 -2.68 -5.41
N ARG A 243 -17.99 -3.25 -6.63
CA ARG A 243 -18.96 -4.23 -7.13
C ARG A 243 -18.82 -5.60 -6.48
N THR A 244 -17.60 -6.06 -6.23
CA THR A 244 -17.37 -7.34 -5.54
C THR A 244 -17.71 -7.22 -4.05
N ASP A 245 -17.43 -6.11 -3.40
CA ASP A 245 -17.83 -5.87 -2.01
C ASP A 245 -19.35 -5.78 -1.86
N SER A 246 -20.06 -5.14 -2.79
CA SER A 246 -21.52 -5.12 -2.78
C SER A 246 -22.16 -6.50 -3.04
N LEU A 247 -21.48 -7.36 -3.80
CA LEU A 247 -21.94 -8.73 -4.07
C LEU A 247 -21.59 -9.74 -2.95
N LEU A 248 -20.48 -9.49 -2.23
CA LEU A 248 -19.99 -10.41 -1.19
C LEU A 248 -20.51 -10.06 0.21
N HIS A 249 -20.77 -8.80 0.49
CA HIS A 249 -21.16 -8.31 1.83
C HIS A 249 -22.64 -7.91 1.93
N GLY A 250 -23.45 -8.19 0.90
CA GLY A 250 -24.90 -7.92 0.89
C GLY A 250 -25.20 -6.49 1.35
N ASP A 251 -25.86 -5.72 0.54
CA ASP A 251 -26.19 -4.29 0.70
C ASP A 251 -26.60 -3.92 2.16
N SER A 252 -25.61 -3.85 3.05
CA SER A 252 -25.78 -3.27 4.37
C SER A 252 -25.74 -1.76 4.18
N THR A 253 -26.93 -1.21 3.88
CA THR A 253 -27.27 0.21 4.02
C THR A 253 -26.06 1.13 3.84
N GLY A 254 -26.06 2.01 2.84
CA GLY A 254 -24.97 2.95 2.49
C GLY A 254 -24.29 3.74 3.66
N ALA A 255 -24.42 3.25 4.88
CA ALA A 255 -23.85 3.75 6.12
C ALA A 255 -22.32 3.62 6.21
N CYS A 256 -21.69 2.73 5.43
CA CYS A 256 -20.23 2.62 5.36
C CYS A 256 -19.61 3.40 4.19
N ARG A 257 -20.41 4.15 3.45
CA ARG A 257 -19.88 5.06 2.44
C ARG A 257 -19.25 6.28 3.10
N PRO A 258 -18.13 6.79 2.59
CA PRO A 258 -17.54 8.02 3.10
C PRO A 258 -18.57 9.16 3.20
N GLY A 259 -18.61 9.83 4.36
CA GLY A 259 -19.56 10.92 4.62
C GLY A 259 -20.98 10.48 5.02
N ALA A 260 -21.20 9.20 5.34
CA ALA A 260 -22.47 8.75 5.88
C ALA A 260 -22.79 9.45 7.21
N THR A 261 -24.05 9.87 7.35
CA THR A 261 -24.57 10.57 8.55
C THR A 261 -25.25 9.63 9.56
N ALA A 262 -25.13 8.30 9.36
CA ALA A 262 -25.65 7.25 10.22
C ALA A 262 -24.54 6.22 10.51
N LEU A 263 -24.63 5.57 11.67
CA LEU A 263 -23.70 4.51 12.06
C LEU A 263 -23.90 3.25 11.19
N GLY A 264 -22.82 2.74 10.64
CA GLY A 264 -22.75 1.47 9.90
C GLY A 264 -22.09 0.36 10.72
N ASP A 265 -21.96 -0.80 10.10
CA ASP A 265 -21.07 -1.89 10.54
C ASP A 265 -20.02 -2.10 9.43
N CYS A 266 -18.90 -1.38 9.56
CA CYS A 266 -17.86 -1.29 8.53
C CYS A 266 -16.67 -2.22 8.83
N GLY A 267 -16.87 -3.16 9.74
CA GLY A 267 -15.86 -4.14 10.13
C GLY A 267 -14.95 -3.66 11.27
N PRO A 268 -13.99 -4.50 11.68
CA PRO A 268 -13.09 -4.18 12.78
C PRO A 268 -12.15 -3.04 12.43
N LEU A 269 -11.82 -2.19 13.42
CA LEU A 269 -10.82 -1.14 13.29
C LEU A 269 -9.45 -1.77 12.97
N PRO A 270 -8.82 -1.39 11.86
CA PRO A 270 -7.50 -1.90 11.50
C PRO A 270 -6.43 -1.56 12.54
N ALA A 271 -5.30 -2.27 12.49
CA ALA A 271 -4.20 -2.05 13.41
C ALA A 271 -3.54 -0.69 13.17
N ILE A 272 -3.28 0.05 14.27
CA ILE A 272 -2.43 1.25 14.28
C ILE A 272 -1.05 0.79 14.73
N ASP A 273 -0.24 0.33 13.80
CA ASP A 273 1.09 -0.22 14.03
C ASP A 273 2.09 0.36 13.01
N GLY A 274 3.38 0.03 13.19
CA GLY A 274 4.42 0.53 12.29
C GLY A 274 4.78 2.00 12.46
N ALA A 275 4.19 2.71 13.44
CA ALA A 275 4.60 4.07 13.76
C ALA A 275 6.05 4.10 14.23
N VAL A 276 6.85 4.97 13.62
CA VAL A 276 8.29 5.13 13.96
C VAL A 276 8.50 5.94 15.25
N ALA A 277 7.49 6.72 15.64
CA ALA A 277 7.46 7.49 16.87
C ALA A 277 6.01 7.78 17.28
N TRP A 278 5.83 8.14 18.55
CA TRP A 278 4.57 8.67 19.07
C TRP A 278 4.81 10.05 19.68
N ILE A 279 3.84 10.94 19.52
CA ILE A 279 3.86 12.31 20.05
C ILE A 279 2.60 12.48 20.92
N ASN A 280 2.66 13.31 21.96
CA ASN A 280 1.57 13.57 22.90
C ASN A 280 1.06 12.31 23.64
N THR A 281 1.91 11.30 23.81
CA THR A 281 1.64 10.15 24.66
C THR A 281 2.55 10.15 25.88
N PRO A 282 2.16 9.57 27.02
CA PRO A 282 3.04 9.46 28.19
C PRO A 282 4.37 8.76 27.83
N GLY A 283 5.48 9.49 28.02
CA GLY A 283 6.82 9.00 27.67
C GLY A 283 7.04 8.69 26.20
N ASN A 284 6.23 9.22 25.31
CA ASN A 284 6.22 8.93 23.86
C ASN A 284 6.06 7.44 23.53
N GLN A 285 5.36 6.69 24.41
CA GLN A 285 5.11 5.27 24.21
C GLN A 285 3.90 5.03 23.28
N PRO A 286 3.91 3.95 22.50
CA PRO A 286 2.78 3.57 21.66
C PRO A 286 1.50 3.37 22.47
N LEU A 287 0.37 3.86 21.94
CA LEU A 287 -0.94 3.48 22.44
C LEU A 287 -1.26 2.04 22.03
N THR A 288 -1.49 1.19 23.02
CA THR A 288 -1.83 -0.21 22.81
C THR A 288 -3.34 -0.41 22.56
N GLN A 289 -3.72 -1.59 22.09
CA GLN A 289 -5.14 -1.96 22.03
C GLN A 289 -5.80 -1.93 23.41
N HIS A 290 -5.06 -2.21 24.48
CA HIS A 290 -5.56 -2.15 25.85
C HIS A 290 -5.93 -0.72 26.26
N ASP A 291 -5.17 0.29 25.85
CA ASP A 291 -5.43 1.71 26.16
C ASP A 291 -6.69 2.23 25.47
N ARG A 292 -7.10 1.59 24.37
CA ARG A 292 -8.30 1.89 23.59
C ARG A 292 -9.52 1.07 23.99
N ALA A 293 -9.33 -0.03 24.74
CA ALA A 293 -10.41 -0.94 25.10
C ALA A 293 -11.53 -0.21 25.86
N GLY A 294 -12.77 -0.36 25.39
CA GLY A 294 -13.94 0.27 25.99
C GLY A 294 -14.12 1.75 25.67
N LYS A 295 -13.27 2.36 24.84
CA LYS A 295 -13.38 3.75 24.41
C LYS A 295 -13.88 3.84 22.96
N VAL A 296 -14.69 4.85 22.70
CA VAL A 296 -14.99 5.28 21.33
C VAL A 296 -13.70 5.86 20.73
N THR A 297 -13.29 5.41 19.55
CA THR A 297 -12.02 5.82 18.95
C THR A 297 -12.26 6.58 17.65
N LEU A 298 -11.67 7.77 17.52
CA LEU A 298 -11.62 8.55 16.28
C LEU A 298 -10.17 8.57 15.77
N VAL A 299 -9.91 7.93 14.63
CA VAL A 299 -8.61 7.94 13.96
C VAL A 299 -8.65 9.00 12.88
N ASP A 300 -7.70 9.95 12.96
CA ASP A 300 -7.55 11.07 12.03
C ASP A 300 -6.25 10.92 11.24
N PHE A 301 -6.37 10.62 9.94
CA PHE A 301 -5.21 10.59 9.02
C PHE A 301 -4.94 11.99 8.48
N PHE A 302 -3.73 12.48 8.74
CA PHE A 302 -3.32 13.80 8.31
C PHE A 302 -1.85 13.85 7.87
N ALA A 303 -1.51 14.89 7.12
CA ALA A 303 -0.15 15.35 6.89
C ALA A 303 -0.08 16.82 7.35
N TYR A 304 0.97 17.19 8.09
CA TYR A 304 0.99 18.49 8.73
C TYR A 304 1.09 19.67 7.74
N SER A 305 1.64 19.46 6.54
CA SER A 305 1.72 20.49 5.49
C SER A 305 0.49 20.50 4.56
N CYS A 306 -0.40 19.50 4.68
CA CYS A 306 -1.64 19.42 3.92
C CYS A 306 -2.65 20.48 4.39
N ILE A 307 -3.00 21.41 3.52
CA ILE A 307 -3.87 22.56 3.87
C ILE A 307 -5.28 22.11 4.29
N ASN A 308 -5.84 21.09 3.62
CA ASN A 308 -7.15 20.55 3.98
C ASN A 308 -7.12 19.93 5.38
N CYS A 309 -6.00 19.28 5.75
CA CYS A 309 -5.79 18.78 7.11
C CYS A 309 -5.69 19.92 8.12
N GLN A 310 -4.92 20.99 7.81
CA GLN A 310 -4.79 22.15 8.68
C GLN A 310 -6.14 22.82 8.97
N ARG A 311 -7.10 22.76 8.03
CA ARG A 311 -8.46 23.28 8.24
C ARG A 311 -9.33 22.34 9.08
N SER A 312 -9.14 21.03 8.95
CA SER A 312 -9.91 20.00 9.68
C SER A 312 -9.45 19.84 11.13
N ILE A 313 -8.13 19.94 11.38
CA ILE A 313 -7.51 19.71 12.72
C ILE A 313 -8.17 20.50 13.86
N PRO A 314 -8.48 21.80 13.74
CA PRO A 314 -9.17 22.53 14.83
C PRO A 314 -10.51 21.92 15.24
N GLY A 315 -11.24 21.32 14.27
CA GLY A 315 -12.49 20.60 14.55
C GLY A 315 -12.24 19.31 15.31
N ILE A 316 -11.23 18.54 14.92
CA ILE A 316 -10.85 17.30 15.59
C ILE A 316 -10.32 17.57 17.01
N GLU A 317 -9.47 18.60 17.17
CA GLU A 317 -8.97 19.03 18.48
C GLU A 317 -10.12 19.40 19.41
N LYS A 318 -11.10 20.14 18.91
CA LYS A 318 -12.29 20.51 19.70
C LYS A 318 -13.12 19.31 20.13
N LEU A 319 -13.24 18.27 19.27
CA LEU A 319 -13.87 16.99 19.67
C LEU A 319 -13.06 16.31 20.76
N HIS A 320 -11.73 16.29 20.63
CA HIS A 320 -10.84 15.73 21.65
C HIS A 320 -11.02 16.42 22.99
N GLU A 321 -10.87 17.74 23.05
CA GLU A 321 -11.01 18.53 24.27
C GLU A 321 -12.37 18.34 24.94
N THR A 322 -13.44 18.26 24.12
CA THR A 322 -14.81 18.20 24.64
C THR A 322 -15.18 16.82 25.17
N TYR A 323 -14.77 15.74 24.49
CA TYR A 323 -15.27 14.39 24.75
C TYR A 323 -14.25 13.39 25.28
N ALA A 324 -12.96 13.75 25.44
CA ALA A 324 -11.96 12.84 25.97
C ALA A 324 -12.33 12.33 27.37
N ALA A 325 -12.78 13.22 28.26
CA ALA A 325 -13.25 12.85 29.60
C ALA A 325 -14.50 11.98 29.59
N SER A 326 -15.30 12.01 28.52
CA SER A 326 -16.50 11.21 28.32
C SER A 326 -16.26 9.85 27.69
N GLY A 327 -14.99 9.53 27.35
CA GLY A 327 -14.60 8.24 26.79
C GLY A 327 -14.26 8.24 25.30
N LEU A 328 -14.10 9.41 24.66
CA LEU A 328 -13.56 9.53 23.31
C LEU A 328 -12.02 9.46 23.34
N GLN A 329 -11.43 8.61 22.52
CA GLN A 329 -9.99 8.57 22.23
C GLN A 329 -9.76 9.03 20.81
N VAL A 330 -9.21 10.21 20.64
CA VAL A 330 -8.70 10.67 19.33
C VAL A 330 -7.27 10.18 19.15
N ILE A 331 -6.92 9.72 17.95
CA ILE A 331 -5.59 9.30 17.55
C ILE A 331 -5.30 9.88 16.18
N GLY A 332 -4.34 10.81 16.11
CA GLY A 332 -3.81 11.25 14.84
C GLY A 332 -2.86 10.22 14.25
N VAL A 333 -2.95 9.98 12.97
CA VAL A 333 -1.99 9.18 12.21
C VAL A 333 -1.37 10.09 11.17
N HIS A 334 -0.17 10.57 11.47
CA HIS A 334 0.56 11.41 10.55
C HIS A 334 1.20 10.55 9.46
N SER A 335 0.63 10.58 8.26
CA SER A 335 1.09 9.83 7.08
C SER A 335 1.65 10.80 6.04
N PRO A 336 2.93 10.67 5.66
CA PRO A 336 3.62 11.67 4.85
C PRO A 336 3.11 11.75 3.41
N GLU A 337 2.81 12.94 2.93
CA GLU A 337 2.58 13.25 1.53
C GLU A 337 3.90 13.52 0.80
N TYR A 338 4.83 14.18 1.49
CA TYR A 338 6.15 14.55 0.96
C TYR A 338 7.29 13.89 1.74
N ALA A 339 8.47 13.84 1.12
CA ALA A 339 9.65 13.20 1.73
C ALA A 339 10.08 13.87 3.05
N PHE A 340 9.95 15.21 3.18
CA PHE A 340 10.30 15.94 4.38
C PHE A 340 9.38 15.63 5.57
N GLU A 341 8.19 15.15 5.32
CA GLU A 341 7.21 14.75 6.34
C GLU A 341 7.50 13.38 6.97
N LYS A 342 8.50 12.65 6.45
CA LYS A 342 8.98 11.40 7.06
C LYS A 342 9.85 11.64 8.28
N GLU A 343 10.43 12.84 8.39
CA GLU A 343 11.33 13.23 9.48
C GLU A 343 10.53 13.53 10.75
N VAL A 344 10.80 12.76 11.82
CA VAL A 344 10.06 12.85 13.09
C VAL A 344 10.10 14.27 13.69
N ASP A 345 11.24 14.95 13.57
CA ASP A 345 11.39 16.30 14.12
C ASP A 345 10.54 17.33 13.36
N ASN A 346 10.40 17.19 12.03
CA ASN A 346 9.50 18.01 11.24
C ASN A 346 8.04 17.75 11.64
N VAL A 347 7.66 16.48 11.82
CA VAL A 347 6.30 16.11 12.27
C VAL A 347 6.03 16.70 13.66
N ARG A 348 6.99 16.64 14.58
CA ARG A 348 6.86 17.22 15.92
C ARG A 348 6.63 18.72 15.85
N GLY A 349 7.42 19.44 15.06
CA GLY A 349 7.25 20.88 14.85
C GLY A 349 5.92 21.22 14.18
N GLY A 350 5.47 20.39 13.23
CA GLY A 350 4.14 20.51 12.60
C GLY A 350 3.01 20.31 13.60
N VAL A 351 3.05 19.26 14.40
CA VAL A 351 2.06 18.95 15.46
C VAL A 351 1.96 20.11 16.47
N GLU A 352 3.12 20.63 16.91
CA GLU A 352 3.18 21.78 17.83
C GLU A 352 2.59 23.05 17.19
N SER A 353 2.96 23.35 15.95
CA SER A 353 2.49 24.55 15.24
C SER A 353 0.98 24.53 14.95
N LEU A 354 0.39 23.34 14.80
CA LEU A 354 -1.04 23.13 14.59
C LEU A 354 -1.84 23.03 15.91
N GLY A 355 -1.17 23.09 17.06
CA GLY A 355 -1.79 23.02 18.37
C GLY A 355 -2.44 21.67 18.68
N ILE A 356 -1.97 20.58 18.08
CA ILE A 356 -2.50 19.24 18.29
C ILE A 356 -2.09 18.74 19.68
N THR A 357 -3.07 18.37 20.51
CA THR A 357 -2.84 17.85 21.87
C THR A 357 -3.15 16.37 22.00
N TYR A 358 -3.97 15.81 21.12
CA TYR A 358 -4.26 14.37 21.11
C TYR A 358 -3.02 13.55 20.66
N PRO A 359 -2.98 12.25 21.05
CA PRO A 359 -1.93 11.31 20.64
C PRO A 359 -1.74 11.22 19.13
N VAL A 360 -0.49 11.26 18.67
CA VAL A 360 -0.14 11.17 17.24
C VAL A 360 0.84 10.02 17.00
N ALA A 361 0.47 9.08 16.13
CA ALA A 361 1.31 8.06 15.58
C ALA A 361 2.03 8.59 14.32
N VAL A 362 3.37 8.57 14.29
CA VAL A 362 4.15 9.00 13.13
C VAL A 362 4.34 7.82 12.18
N ASP A 363 3.52 7.76 11.13
CA ASP A 363 3.45 6.66 10.16
C ASP A 363 4.35 6.90 8.93
N SER A 364 5.64 7.23 9.17
CA SER A 364 6.59 7.61 8.10
C SER A 364 6.73 6.57 6.98
N ASN A 365 6.41 5.31 7.26
CA ASN A 365 6.50 4.20 6.30
C ASN A 365 5.14 3.80 5.69
N LEU A 366 4.07 4.53 5.99
CA LEU A 366 2.71 4.29 5.49
C LEU A 366 2.17 2.89 5.84
N VAL A 367 2.56 2.32 6.98
CA VAL A 367 2.11 1.01 7.44
C VAL A 367 0.67 1.08 7.92
N THR A 368 0.37 2.01 8.84
CA THR A 368 -1.00 2.25 9.32
C THR A 368 -1.90 2.73 8.18
N TRP A 369 -1.41 3.63 7.34
CA TRP A 369 -2.09 4.07 6.11
C TRP A 369 -2.55 2.88 5.25
N THR A 370 -1.65 1.93 5.02
CA THR A 370 -1.93 0.72 4.23
C THR A 370 -2.90 -0.23 4.94
N ASN A 371 -2.78 -0.39 6.26
CA ASN A 371 -3.70 -1.22 7.04
C ASN A 371 -5.15 -0.74 6.96
N PHE A 372 -5.35 0.58 6.86
CA PHE A 372 -6.67 1.20 6.72
C PHE A 372 -7.15 1.29 5.28
N ASP A 373 -6.35 0.87 4.30
CA ASP A 373 -6.60 1.08 2.86
C ASP A 373 -6.93 2.55 2.57
N ASN A 374 -6.21 3.47 3.26
CA ASN A 374 -6.46 4.89 3.13
C ASN A 374 -5.80 5.46 1.86
N HIS A 375 -6.44 6.44 1.24
CA HIS A 375 -5.99 7.06 -0.01
C HIS A 375 -6.07 8.59 0.00
N TYR A 376 -6.55 9.19 1.11
CA TYR A 376 -6.90 10.61 1.16
C TYR A 376 -6.41 11.28 2.45
N TRP A 377 -6.12 12.58 2.35
CA TRP A 377 -5.89 13.49 3.45
C TRP A 377 -6.85 14.67 3.39
N PRO A 378 -7.54 15.04 4.51
CA PRO A 378 -7.71 14.22 5.71
C PRO A 378 -8.67 13.08 5.50
N ALA A 379 -8.61 12.06 6.39
CA ALA A 379 -9.59 10.99 6.45
C ALA A 379 -9.81 10.56 7.91
N HIS A 380 -11.07 10.38 8.29
CA HIS A 380 -11.46 10.06 9.65
C HIS A 380 -12.17 8.72 9.70
N TYR A 381 -11.82 7.91 10.71
CA TYR A 381 -12.44 6.61 10.96
C TYR A 381 -12.95 6.58 12.40
N LEU A 382 -14.26 6.55 12.57
CA LEU A 382 -14.91 6.51 13.87
C LEU A 382 -15.27 5.06 14.24
N ALA A 383 -14.75 4.58 15.37
CA ALA A 383 -14.99 3.23 15.87
C ALA A 383 -15.71 3.24 17.22
N ASP A 384 -16.55 2.22 17.46
CA ASP A 384 -17.24 2.00 18.72
C ASP A 384 -16.30 1.46 19.82
N ALA A 385 -16.83 1.35 21.04
CA ALA A 385 -16.08 0.83 22.19
C ALA A 385 -15.68 -0.64 22.06
N GLN A 386 -16.25 -1.38 21.12
CA GLN A 386 -15.90 -2.76 20.78
C GLN A 386 -14.79 -2.84 19.74
N GLY A 387 -14.40 -1.69 19.14
CA GLY A 387 -13.38 -1.59 18.13
C GLY A 387 -13.86 -1.91 16.71
N ASN A 388 -15.14 -1.69 16.40
CA ASN A 388 -15.67 -1.78 15.05
C ASN A 388 -15.81 -0.39 14.45
N VAL A 389 -15.38 -0.20 13.20
CA VAL A 389 -15.57 1.05 12.45
C VAL A 389 -17.06 1.23 12.17
N ARG A 390 -17.58 2.40 12.52
CA ARG A 390 -19.00 2.74 12.42
C ARG A 390 -19.27 3.86 11.42
N GLN A 391 -18.24 4.67 11.11
CA GLN A 391 -18.27 5.73 10.11
C GLN A 391 -16.88 5.94 9.51
N THR A 392 -16.85 6.31 8.24
CA THR A 392 -15.67 6.86 7.54
C THR A 392 -16.05 8.21 6.95
N HIS A 393 -15.20 9.22 7.14
CA HIS A 393 -15.33 10.52 6.51
C HIS A 393 -14.05 10.85 5.76
N ILE A 394 -14.16 11.35 4.52
CA ILE A 394 -13.03 11.72 3.67
C ILE A 394 -13.14 13.19 3.31
N GLY A 395 -12.06 13.92 3.52
CA GLY A 395 -12.00 15.36 3.27
C GLY A 395 -12.28 16.20 4.51
N GLU A 396 -12.26 17.52 4.33
CA GLU A 396 -12.58 18.53 5.36
C GLU A 396 -14.10 18.71 5.51
N GLY A 397 -14.55 19.21 6.68
CA GLY A 397 -15.97 19.45 6.98
C GLY A 397 -16.67 18.23 7.60
N GLY A 398 -17.98 18.35 7.83
CA GLY A 398 -18.81 17.27 8.42
C GLY A 398 -18.62 17.09 9.92
N GLU A 399 -18.05 18.09 10.63
CA GLU A 399 -17.77 18.02 12.06
C GLU A 399 -19.05 17.85 12.89
N ALA A 400 -20.16 18.52 12.54
CA ALA A 400 -21.43 18.39 13.25
C ALA A 400 -22.03 16.99 13.09
N ALA A 401 -21.95 16.40 11.88
CA ALA A 401 -22.39 15.04 11.64
C ALA A 401 -21.53 14.02 12.41
N THR A 402 -20.21 14.19 12.40
CA THR A 402 -19.26 13.35 13.14
C THR A 402 -19.49 13.46 14.65
N GLU A 403 -19.66 14.69 15.18
CA GLU A 403 -19.98 14.91 16.60
C GLU A 403 -21.25 14.18 17.03
N LYS A 404 -22.31 14.25 16.24
CA LYS A 404 -23.56 13.55 16.49
C LYS A 404 -23.33 12.04 16.66
N LEU A 405 -22.57 11.43 15.76
CA LEU A 405 -22.25 10.00 15.82
C LEU A 405 -21.32 9.64 16.98
N VAL A 406 -20.34 10.49 17.31
CA VAL A 406 -19.50 10.36 18.51
C VAL A 406 -20.36 10.33 19.76
N ARG A 407 -21.30 11.26 19.90
CA ARG A 407 -22.22 11.34 21.05
C ARG A 407 -23.11 10.11 21.16
N GLU A 408 -23.59 9.60 20.03
CA GLU A 408 -24.40 8.37 19.99
C GLU A 408 -23.58 7.17 20.48
N LEU A 409 -22.34 6.98 19.98
CA LEU A 409 -21.46 5.89 20.39
C LEU A 409 -21.04 5.99 21.86
N LEU A 410 -20.75 7.19 22.37
CA LEU A 410 -20.43 7.39 23.78
C LEU A 410 -21.61 7.01 24.68
N THR A 411 -22.85 7.33 24.27
CA THR A 411 -24.07 6.94 25.01
C THR A 411 -24.29 5.42 24.93
N GLN A 412 -24.00 4.79 23.78
CA GLN A 412 -24.06 3.33 23.64
C GLN A 412 -23.00 2.63 24.52
N ALA A 413 -21.78 3.17 24.59
CA ALA A 413 -20.70 2.64 25.42
C ALA A 413 -21.01 2.79 26.93
N ASN A 414 -21.57 3.92 27.33
CA ASN A 414 -21.96 4.18 28.71
C ASN A 414 -23.30 4.92 28.76
N PRO A 415 -24.44 4.20 28.98
CA PRO A 415 -25.76 4.81 29.04
C PRO A 415 -25.97 5.84 30.18
N LYS A 416 -25.02 5.90 31.12
CA LYS A 416 -25.07 6.86 32.24
C LYS A 416 -24.15 8.06 32.04
N VAL A 417 -23.48 8.16 30.89
CA VAL A 417 -22.59 9.28 30.62
C VAL A 417 -23.37 10.58 30.50
N ILE A 418 -22.88 11.61 31.15
CA ILE A 418 -23.41 12.98 31.00
C ILE A 418 -22.50 13.68 29.98
N LEU A 419 -23.03 13.89 28.78
CA LEU A 419 -22.29 14.55 27.71
C LEU A 419 -22.41 16.07 27.82
N PRO A 420 -21.31 16.82 27.54
CA PRO A 420 -21.39 18.27 27.41
C PRO A 420 -22.33 18.68 26.26
N ALA A 421 -22.67 19.96 26.17
CA ALA A 421 -23.44 20.48 25.04
C ALA A 421 -22.67 20.26 23.70
N PRO A 422 -23.38 20.04 22.58
CA PRO A 422 -22.72 19.97 21.27
C PRO A 422 -21.95 21.25 20.96
N VAL A 423 -20.81 21.10 20.34
CA VAL A 423 -19.88 22.22 20.02
C VAL A 423 -19.92 22.63 18.55
N PHE A 424 -20.55 21.81 17.70
CA PHE A 424 -20.82 22.12 16.31
C PHE A 424 -22.31 22.23 16.03
N SER A 425 -22.69 23.04 15.05
CA SER A 425 -24.07 23.18 14.57
C SER A 425 -24.13 22.87 13.08
N GLU A 426 -25.21 22.23 12.62
CA GLU A 426 -25.42 21.91 11.20
C GLU A 426 -25.39 23.16 10.30
N ALA A 427 -25.68 24.35 10.87
CA ALA A 427 -25.63 25.61 10.11
C ALA A 427 -24.19 26.04 9.72
N ASN A 428 -23.17 25.50 10.39
CA ASN A 428 -21.75 25.79 10.15
C ASN A 428 -21.04 24.65 9.39
N ASP A 429 -21.75 23.57 9.08
CA ASP A 429 -21.28 22.51 8.22
C ASP A 429 -21.32 23.00 6.75
N ASP A 430 -20.49 23.97 6.42
CA ASP A 430 -20.22 24.34 5.04
C ASP A 430 -19.51 23.15 4.36
N ALA A 431 -20.31 22.14 4.01
CA ALA A 431 -19.94 21.15 3.01
C ALA A 431 -19.48 21.94 1.79
N GLY A 432 -18.17 21.92 1.56
CA GLY A 432 -17.47 22.80 0.64
C GLY A 432 -18.31 23.16 -0.57
N THR A 433 -18.56 24.42 -0.73
CA THR A 433 -19.38 24.96 -1.82
C THR A 433 -19.05 24.25 -3.12
N ASN A 434 -20.06 23.70 -3.80
CA ASN A 434 -19.96 23.05 -5.12
C ASN A 434 -19.45 23.98 -6.24
N SER A 435 -18.77 25.06 -5.88
CA SER A 435 -18.18 25.98 -6.84
C SER A 435 -16.94 25.34 -7.46
N PRO A 436 -16.81 25.31 -8.79
CA PRO A 436 -15.65 24.73 -9.44
C PRO A 436 -14.40 25.49 -9.02
N ARG A 437 -13.43 24.76 -8.45
CA ARG A 437 -12.12 25.27 -8.03
C ARG A 437 -11.03 24.64 -8.89
N THR A 438 -9.88 25.30 -8.98
CA THR A 438 -8.68 24.68 -9.57
C THR A 438 -8.34 23.41 -8.78
N PRO A 439 -8.12 22.28 -9.45
CA PRO A 439 -7.61 21.07 -8.81
C PRO A 439 -6.24 21.33 -8.17
N GLU A 440 -5.90 20.57 -7.14
CA GLU A 440 -4.57 20.62 -6.53
C GLU A 440 -3.48 20.51 -7.60
N THR A 441 -2.55 21.46 -7.59
CA THR A 441 -1.54 21.61 -8.64
C THR A 441 -0.16 21.26 -8.10
N TYR A 442 0.29 20.04 -8.40
CA TYR A 442 1.62 19.57 -8.03
C TYR A 442 2.67 20.09 -9.01
N LEU A 443 3.82 20.51 -8.47
CA LEU A 443 4.91 21.12 -9.25
C LEU A 443 6.04 20.13 -9.56
N GLY A 444 6.22 19.09 -8.73
CA GLY A 444 7.23 18.06 -8.91
C GLY A 444 6.86 17.04 -9.98
N LEU A 445 7.87 16.43 -10.59
CA LEU A 445 7.76 15.55 -11.77
C LEU A 445 6.78 14.39 -11.59
N ASP A 446 6.72 13.78 -10.37
CA ASP A 446 5.94 12.57 -10.13
C ASP A 446 4.43 12.78 -10.27
N ARG A 447 3.95 13.99 -9.95
CA ARG A 447 2.53 14.33 -9.88
C ARG A 447 2.18 15.62 -10.64
N ALA A 448 3.13 16.24 -11.36
CA ALA A 448 2.91 17.51 -12.05
C ALA A 448 1.66 17.48 -12.94
N SER A 449 0.82 18.48 -12.77
CA SER A 449 -0.40 18.68 -13.56
C SER A 449 -0.56 20.16 -13.89
N GLY A 450 -1.08 20.48 -15.09
CA GLY A 450 -1.33 21.87 -15.51
C GLY A 450 -0.08 22.64 -15.96
N PHE A 451 1.08 22.02 -16.16
CA PHE A 451 2.24 22.67 -16.76
C PHE A 451 2.06 22.86 -18.27
N VAL A 452 2.22 24.09 -18.78
CA VAL A 452 1.86 24.44 -20.17
C VAL A 452 3.03 24.51 -21.14
N GLN A 453 4.27 24.44 -20.68
CA GLN A 453 5.47 24.62 -21.51
C GLN A 453 6.07 23.29 -21.99
N GLY A 454 5.25 22.27 -22.19
CA GLY A 454 5.65 20.95 -22.67
C GLY A 454 5.66 19.91 -21.54
N THR A 455 6.60 18.96 -21.60
CA THR A 455 6.74 17.92 -20.58
C THR A 455 7.89 18.29 -19.63
N LEU A 456 7.64 18.20 -18.33
CA LEU A 456 8.70 18.34 -17.32
C LEU A 456 9.64 17.14 -17.39
N HIS A 457 10.92 17.39 -17.25
CA HIS A 457 11.97 16.37 -17.14
C HIS A 457 12.82 16.64 -15.92
N LYS A 458 13.34 15.58 -15.29
CA LYS A 458 14.24 15.70 -14.14
C LYS A 458 15.52 16.47 -14.51
N GLY A 459 15.98 17.34 -13.60
CA GLY A 459 17.22 18.10 -13.76
C GLY A 459 17.00 19.59 -13.96
N ARG A 460 18.03 20.27 -14.50
CA ARG A 460 17.99 21.73 -14.72
C ARG A 460 17.47 22.04 -16.10
N HIS A 461 16.48 22.94 -16.15
CA HIS A 461 15.86 23.39 -17.40
C HIS A 461 15.57 24.89 -17.32
N SER A 462 15.75 25.59 -18.43
CA SER A 462 15.41 27.01 -18.55
C SER A 462 14.08 27.16 -19.28
N PHE A 463 13.23 28.00 -18.74
CA PHE A 463 11.89 28.25 -19.25
C PHE A 463 11.71 29.75 -19.49
N SER A 464 10.73 30.11 -20.32
CA SER A 464 10.28 31.49 -20.54
C SER A 464 8.77 31.51 -20.58
N PHE A 465 8.13 32.48 -19.94
CA PHE A 465 6.69 32.57 -19.87
C PHE A 465 6.03 32.58 -21.25
N PRO A 466 4.95 31.84 -21.44
CA PRO A 466 4.11 31.99 -22.61
C PRO A 466 3.41 33.36 -22.59
N SER A 467 2.99 33.84 -23.76
CA SER A 467 2.27 35.12 -23.89
C SER A 467 0.94 35.13 -23.13
N ARG A 468 0.31 33.95 -22.98
CA ARG A 468 -0.97 33.78 -22.28
C ARG A 468 -0.99 32.46 -21.54
N LEU A 469 -1.55 32.47 -20.32
CA LEU A 469 -1.78 31.27 -19.51
C LEU A 469 -3.22 30.79 -19.68
N GLN A 470 -3.41 29.47 -19.75
CA GLN A 470 -4.75 28.87 -19.76
C GLN A 470 -5.28 28.79 -18.31
N ALA A 471 -6.59 28.66 -18.14
CA ALA A 471 -7.20 28.46 -16.83
C ALA A 471 -6.69 27.15 -16.18
N ASP A 472 -6.51 27.17 -14.87
CA ASP A 472 -6.10 26.03 -14.08
C ASP A 472 -4.72 25.45 -14.49
N THR A 473 -3.79 26.34 -14.91
CA THR A 473 -2.45 25.95 -15.37
C THR A 473 -1.35 26.84 -14.78
N PHE A 474 -0.09 26.35 -14.85
CA PHE A 474 1.08 27.10 -14.45
C PHE A 474 2.19 27.08 -15.50
N ALA A 475 3.04 28.12 -15.44
CA ALA A 475 4.22 28.25 -16.28
C ALA A 475 5.41 28.73 -15.43
N LEU A 476 6.62 28.42 -15.89
CA LEU A 476 7.88 28.79 -15.27
C LEU A 476 8.66 29.79 -16.14
N ASP A 477 9.49 30.62 -15.50
CA ASP A 477 10.45 31.49 -16.17
C ASP A 477 11.76 31.49 -15.36
N GLY A 478 12.90 31.52 -16.06
CA GLY A 478 14.21 31.33 -15.46
C GLY A 478 14.68 29.88 -15.47
N THR A 479 15.78 29.60 -14.77
CA THR A 479 16.37 28.25 -14.69
C THR A 479 15.89 27.55 -13.43
N TRP A 480 15.24 26.42 -13.61
CA TRP A 480 14.66 25.61 -12.54
C TRP A 480 15.28 24.22 -12.48
N LYS A 481 15.50 23.71 -11.30
CA LYS A 481 15.80 22.30 -11.03
C LYS A 481 14.49 21.59 -10.74
N VAL A 482 14.14 20.64 -11.59
CA VAL A 482 12.94 19.81 -11.44
C VAL A 482 13.33 18.49 -10.76
N GLU A 483 12.70 18.23 -9.63
CA GLU A 483 12.87 17.02 -8.82
C GLU A 483 11.57 16.19 -8.81
N PRO A 484 11.57 14.96 -8.28
CA PRO A 484 10.37 14.12 -8.22
C PRO A 484 9.17 14.79 -7.57
N GLN A 485 9.37 15.46 -6.42
CA GLN A 485 8.27 16.06 -5.62
C GLN A 485 8.25 17.58 -5.63
N SER A 486 9.28 18.26 -6.15
CA SER A 486 9.43 19.72 -6.05
C SER A 486 10.11 20.32 -7.27
N ILE A 487 10.01 21.64 -7.38
CA ILE A 487 10.85 22.46 -8.24
C ILE A 487 11.60 23.49 -7.39
N ALA A 488 12.81 23.86 -7.80
CA ALA A 488 13.64 24.84 -7.13
C ALA A 488 14.33 25.78 -8.13
N PRO A 489 14.47 27.09 -7.85
CA PRO A 489 15.32 27.96 -8.64
C PRO A 489 16.76 27.45 -8.66
N ALA A 490 17.36 27.31 -9.85
CA ALA A 490 18.70 26.74 -10.02
C ALA A 490 19.77 27.82 -10.28
N GLU A 491 19.39 28.93 -10.88
CA GLU A 491 20.27 30.06 -11.20
C GLU A 491 19.50 31.36 -11.00
N GLY A 492 19.89 32.13 -9.97
CA GLY A 492 19.17 33.35 -9.62
C GLY A 492 17.73 33.08 -9.15
N LYS A 493 16.91 34.10 -9.20
CA LYS A 493 15.48 33.97 -8.84
C LYS A 493 14.68 33.28 -9.94
N GLY A 494 13.83 32.33 -9.57
CA GLY A 494 12.90 31.70 -10.47
C GLY A 494 11.52 32.34 -10.40
N ARG A 495 10.84 32.53 -11.52
CA ARG A 495 9.48 33.05 -11.55
C ARG A 495 8.49 31.96 -11.98
N LEU A 496 7.33 31.95 -11.34
CA LEU A 496 6.22 31.05 -11.63
C LEU A 496 4.95 31.88 -11.80
N ARG A 497 4.17 31.59 -12.84
CA ARG A 497 2.87 32.19 -13.05
C ARG A 497 1.81 31.08 -12.97
N LEU A 498 0.74 31.33 -12.20
CA LEU A 498 -0.37 30.40 -11.96
C LEU A 498 -1.69 31.07 -12.29
N SER A 499 -2.50 30.45 -13.14
CA SER A 499 -3.90 30.83 -13.34
C SER A 499 -4.78 29.90 -12.49
N TYR A 500 -5.58 30.47 -11.61
CA TYR A 500 -6.34 29.72 -10.62
C TYR A 500 -7.79 30.18 -10.50
N ARG A 501 -8.62 29.33 -9.88
CA ARG A 501 -9.97 29.61 -9.39
C ARG A 501 -10.09 29.09 -7.95
N GLY A 502 -10.47 29.94 -7.03
CA GLY A 502 -10.62 29.59 -5.60
C GLY A 502 -10.81 30.84 -4.73
N LYS A 503 -11.15 30.64 -3.47
CA LYS A 503 -11.14 31.65 -2.42
C LYS A 503 -9.74 31.81 -1.81
N GLN A 504 -9.02 30.71 -1.76
CA GLN A 504 -7.68 30.66 -1.17
C GLN A 504 -6.71 30.01 -2.14
N VAL A 505 -5.46 30.49 -2.12
CA VAL A 505 -4.32 29.86 -2.77
C VAL A 505 -3.25 29.65 -1.73
N ASN A 506 -2.89 28.41 -1.50
CA ASN A 506 -1.86 28.02 -0.57
C ASN A 506 -0.72 27.34 -1.34
N LEU A 507 0.52 27.51 -0.85
CA LEU A 507 1.72 26.90 -1.42
C LEU A 507 2.42 26.07 -0.36
N VAL A 508 2.74 24.83 -0.67
CA VAL A 508 3.66 24.03 0.14
C VAL A 508 5.09 24.35 -0.28
N VAL A 509 5.89 24.80 0.67
CA VAL A 509 7.26 25.32 0.43
C VAL A 509 8.21 24.86 1.53
N SER A 510 9.49 24.66 1.17
CA SER A 510 10.58 24.36 2.10
C SER A 510 11.84 25.14 1.76
N GLY A 511 12.82 25.06 2.65
CA GLY A 511 14.13 25.70 2.48
C GLY A 511 14.21 27.06 3.17
N GLU A 512 15.22 27.82 2.80
CA GLU A 512 15.47 29.16 3.36
C GLU A 512 15.65 30.17 2.23
N GLY A 513 14.88 31.26 2.29
CA GLY A 513 14.94 32.30 1.28
C GLY A 513 13.70 33.18 1.20
N ASP A 514 13.71 34.14 0.28
CA ASP A 514 12.63 35.09 0.09
C ASP A 514 11.67 34.61 -0.99
N LEU A 515 10.37 34.63 -0.67
CA LEU A 515 9.27 34.37 -1.57
C LEU A 515 8.48 35.66 -1.76
N THR A 516 8.39 36.13 -3.01
CA THR A 516 7.61 37.31 -3.38
C THR A 516 6.49 36.89 -4.31
N TRP A 517 5.28 37.40 -4.08
CA TRP A 517 4.16 37.14 -4.98
C TRP A 517 3.29 38.37 -5.23
N THR A 518 2.74 38.43 -6.42
CA THR A 518 1.88 39.52 -6.87
C THR A 518 0.52 38.97 -7.31
N VAL A 519 -0.55 39.54 -6.76
CA VAL A 519 -1.93 39.25 -7.11
C VAL A 519 -2.69 40.57 -7.21
N ASN A 520 -3.43 40.76 -8.30
CA ASN A 520 -4.22 41.98 -8.54
C ASN A 520 -3.40 43.27 -8.35
N GLY A 521 -2.14 43.26 -8.80
CA GLY A 521 -1.22 44.40 -8.69
C GLY A 521 -0.68 44.67 -7.29
N LYS A 522 -1.02 43.86 -6.30
CA LYS A 522 -0.46 43.95 -4.93
C LYS A 522 0.65 42.94 -4.76
N THR A 523 1.85 43.43 -4.41
CA THR A 523 3.02 42.57 -4.15
C THR A 523 3.22 42.39 -2.65
N ARG A 524 3.53 41.15 -2.25
CA ARG A 524 3.90 40.78 -0.89
C ARG A 524 5.21 40.00 -0.93
N THR A 525 6.02 40.12 0.11
CA THR A 525 7.25 39.33 0.28
C THR A 525 7.27 38.76 1.69
N THR A 526 7.71 37.52 1.81
CA THR A 526 7.98 36.86 3.10
C THR A 526 9.29 36.11 3.04
N HIS A 527 9.95 36.01 4.17
CA HIS A 527 11.10 35.13 4.34
C HIS A 527 10.62 33.77 4.79
N VAL A 528 10.91 32.74 4.02
CA VAL A 528 10.61 31.33 4.33
C VAL A 528 11.81 30.76 5.06
N SER A 529 11.57 30.08 6.19
CA SER A 529 12.59 29.35 6.96
C SER A 529 11.91 28.37 7.92
N GLY A 530 12.68 27.45 8.51
CA GLY A 530 12.19 26.49 9.50
C GLY A 530 11.58 25.25 8.89
N VAL A 531 10.58 24.66 9.58
CA VAL A 531 9.94 23.41 9.16
C VAL A 531 9.18 23.63 7.86
N PRO A 532 9.38 22.77 6.84
CA PRO A 532 8.59 22.83 5.59
C PRO A 532 7.10 22.81 5.88
N ASN A 533 6.34 23.72 5.26
CA ASN A 533 4.90 23.80 5.55
C ASN A 533 4.09 24.42 4.40
N GLY A 534 2.76 24.29 4.50
CA GLY A 534 1.80 25.03 3.67
C GLY A 534 1.65 26.47 4.16
N MET A 535 1.68 27.44 3.25
CA MET A 535 1.46 28.85 3.55
C MET A 535 0.39 29.46 2.64
N GLU A 536 -0.43 30.34 3.21
CA GLU A 536 -1.45 31.06 2.47
C GLU A 536 -0.85 32.24 1.70
N LEU A 537 -1.08 32.28 0.39
CA LEU A 537 -0.66 33.37 -0.48
C LEU A 537 -1.80 34.35 -0.79
N VAL A 538 -3.00 33.83 -0.97
CA VAL A 538 -4.21 34.58 -1.34
C VAL A 538 -5.39 34.14 -0.50
N ARG A 539 -6.17 35.11 -0.02
CA ARG A 539 -7.48 34.90 0.60
C ARG A 539 -8.46 35.95 0.10
N THR A 540 -9.64 35.50 -0.31
CA THR A 540 -10.78 36.32 -0.74
C THR A 540 -12.06 35.80 -0.09
N ASP A 541 -13.10 36.64 -0.03
CA ASP A 541 -14.38 36.27 0.58
C ASP A 541 -15.20 35.35 -0.34
N GLU A 542 -15.00 35.44 -1.66
CA GLU A 542 -15.73 34.69 -2.65
C GLU A 542 -14.80 33.89 -3.58
N VAL A 543 -15.31 32.82 -4.16
CA VAL A 543 -14.61 32.06 -5.20
C VAL A 543 -14.45 32.94 -6.45
N GLY A 544 -13.23 33.24 -6.80
CA GLY A 544 -12.88 34.04 -7.98
C GLY A 544 -11.81 33.38 -8.84
N SER A 545 -11.65 33.86 -10.07
CA SER A 545 -10.51 33.50 -10.92
C SER A 545 -9.46 34.61 -10.83
N GLY A 546 -8.18 34.23 -10.78
CA GLY A 546 -7.06 35.14 -10.69
C GLY A 546 -5.79 34.61 -11.33
N GLU A 547 -4.84 35.49 -11.49
CA GLU A 547 -3.48 35.17 -11.88
C GLU A 547 -2.53 35.56 -10.75
N LEU A 548 -1.71 34.60 -10.33
CA LEU A 548 -0.66 34.78 -9.33
C LEU A 548 0.70 34.72 -10.04
N GLU A 549 1.52 35.74 -9.88
CA GLU A 549 2.93 35.68 -10.26
C GLU A 549 3.78 35.58 -8.99
N LEU A 550 4.63 34.57 -8.93
CA LEU A 550 5.47 34.24 -7.79
C LEU A 550 6.94 34.30 -8.21
N GLU A 551 7.78 34.90 -7.37
CA GLU A 551 9.23 34.92 -7.51
C GLU A 551 9.84 34.25 -6.29
N ALA A 552 10.61 33.18 -6.48
CA ALA A 552 11.31 32.44 -5.45
C ALA A 552 12.82 32.66 -5.54
N SER A 553 13.46 32.92 -4.42
CA SER A 553 14.92 32.97 -4.35
C SER A 553 15.55 31.57 -4.36
N PRO A 554 16.84 31.44 -4.74
CA PRO A 554 17.59 30.21 -4.55
C PRO A 554 17.53 29.75 -3.08
N GLY A 555 17.48 28.44 -2.86
CA GLY A 555 17.34 27.84 -1.52
C GLY A 555 15.91 27.35 -1.23
N LEU A 556 14.90 27.88 -1.92
CA LEU A 556 13.52 27.45 -1.77
C LEU A 556 13.21 26.23 -2.67
N GLN A 557 12.34 25.36 -2.18
CA GLN A 557 11.72 24.25 -2.94
C GLN A 557 10.20 24.40 -2.86
N LEU A 558 9.55 24.40 -4.02
CA LEU A 558 8.09 24.53 -4.15
C LEU A 558 7.49 23.18 -4.52
N TYR A 559 6.41 22.75 -3.87
CA TYR A 559 5.84 21.41 -4.00
C TYR A 559 4.49 21.39 -4.68
N SER A 560 3.50 22.07 -4.13
CA SER A 560 2.14 22.12 -4.68
C SER A 560 1.41 23.39 -4.32
N PHE A 561 0.39 23.72 -5.12
CA PHE A 561 -0.65 24.69 -4.77
C PHE A 561 -1.94 23.98 -4.43
N THR A 562 -2.55 24.36 -3.30
CA THR A 562 -3.86 23.91 -2.86
C THR A 562 -4.83 25.10 -2.83
N PHE A 563 -6.07 24.87 -3.28
CA PHE A 563 -7.09 25.90 -3.44
C PHE A 563 -8.25 25.67 -2.46
N GLY A 564 -8.74 26.77 -1.81
CA GLY A 564 -9.87 26.77 -0.91
C GLY A 564 -11.11 27.42 -1.51
#